data_19a8df8ca58cac3eb0badbd341f1b84b
#
_entry.id   19a8df8ca58cac3eb0badbd341f1b84b
#
_cell.length_a   1.000
_cell.length_b   1.000
_cell.length_c   1.000
_cell.angle_alpha   90.00
_cell.angle_beta   90.00
_cell.angle_gamma   90.00
#
_symmetry.space_group_name_H-M   'P 1'
#
loop_
_entity.id
_entity.type
_entity.pdbx_description
1 polymer ?
#
loop_
_entity_poly.entity_id
_entity_poly.type
_entity_poly.pdbx_seq_one_letter_code
_entity_poly.pdbx_strand_id
1 'polypeptide(L)'
;HIKCPVFVAREWFRHRIGSFNEFSARYSEVPNEFFVPAESDVRTQVGKPGAYRFEPVDAELSRETVELIQKNNEQAYEAYSYMISRGIAKELARAVLPVAMYTQFYWTVNARSLMNFLSLRQHESAQRDIREYANAVYELASPVMPVTFAAWEQNSRIAP
;
A
#
# COMPACT_ATOMS: atom_id res chain seq x y z
N HIS A 1 5.49 12.40 2.25
CA HIS A 1 4.13 12.10 2.70
C HIS A 1 3.51 11.06 1.78
N ILE A 2 3.04 9.97 2.36
CA ILE A 2 2.47 8.84 1.64
C ILE A 2 1.04 8.62 2.12
N LYS A 3 0.11 8.39 1.18
CA LYS A 3 -1.24 7.92 1.44
C LYS A 3 -1.42 6.61 0.66
N CYS A 4 -1.67 5.52 1.36
CA CYS A 4 -1.83 4.21 0.75
C CYS A 4 -2.75 3.31 1.60
N PRO A 5 -3.27 2.21 1.05
CA PRO A 5 -3.98 1.22 1.85
C PRO A 5 -3.11 0.62 2.95
N VAL A 6 -3.70 0.26 4.08
CA VAL A 6 -2.97 -0.34 5.22
C VAL A 6 -2.18 -1.58 4.81
N PHE A 7 -2.70 -2.42 3.90
CA PHE A 7 -1.96 -3.59 3.45
C PHE A 7 -0.66 -3.23 2.70
N VAL A 8 -0.62 -2.11 1.98
CA VAL A 8 0.60 -1.56 1.35
C VAL A 8 1.53 -0.97 2.40
N ALA A 9 0.98 -0.20 3.37
CA ALA A 9 1.77 0.37 4.45
C ALA A 9 2.49 -0.71 5.26
N ARG A 10 1.88 -1.87 5.48
CA ARG A 10 2.51 -3.01 6.17
C ARG A 10 3.75 -3.54 5.46
N GLU A 11 3.75 -3.56 4.13
CA GLU A 11 4.95 -3.90 3.35
C GLU A 11 5.99 -2.79 3.41
N TRP A 12 5.56 -1.54 3.38
CA TRP A 12 6.45 -0.39 3.48
C TRP A 12 7.21 -0.37 4.81
N PHE A 13 6.54 -0.64 5.91
CA PHE A 13 7.12 -0.68 7.25
C PHE A 13 8.10 -1.85 7.49
N ARG A 14 8.25 -2.76 6.53
CA ARG A 14 9.35 -3.75 6.54
C ARG A 14 10.70 -3.10 6.26
N HIS A 15 10.75 -1.89 5.70
CA HIS A 15 11.96 -1.10 5.49
C HIS A 15 12.28 -0.30 6.76
N ARG A 16 12.98 -0.96 7.70
CA ARG A 16 13.13 -0.49 9.08
C ARG A 16 14.19 0.61 9.29
N ILE A 17 15.03 0.88 8.28
CA ILE A 17 16.03 1.95 8.36
C ILE A 17 15.38 3.23 7.83
N GLY A 18 14.70 3.92 8.74
CA GLY A 18 13.93 5.12 8.51
C GLY A 18 13.00 5.38 9.68
N SER A 19 12.31 6.50 9.67
CA SER A 19 11.29 6.82 10.67
C SER A 19 9.94 7.04 9.99
N PHE A 20 8.89 6.66 10.69
CA PHE A 20 7.51 6.76 10.25
C PHE A 20 6.70 7.53 11.28
N ASN A 21 5.90 8.47 10.81
CA ASN A 21 4.91 9.14 11.63
C ASN A 21 3.54 8.97 10.94
N GLU A 22 2.78 8.00 11.43
CA GLU A 22 1.52 7.58 10.85
C GLU A 22 0.32 8.27 11.51
N PHE A 23 -0.68 8.59 10.70
CA PHE A 23 -2.01 8.98 11.15
C PHE A 23 -2.57 7.96 12.15
N SER A 24 -3.06 8.46 13.28
CA SER A 24 -3.55 7.58 14.32
C SER A 24 -5.08 7.52 14.38
N ALA A 25 -5.63 6.43 13.93
CA ALA A 25 -7.06 6.10 14.08
C ALA A 25 -7.51 5.87 15.56
N ARG A 26 -6.60 6.02 16.54
CA ARG A 26 -6.96 6.04 17.95
C ARG A 26 -7.50 7.40 18.38
N TYR A 27 -7.02 8.46 17.74
CA TYR A 27 -7.33 9.84 18.13
C TYR A 27 -8.21 10.56 17.11
N SER A 28 -8.08 10.21 15.84
CA SER A 28 -8.83 10.81 14.75
C SER A 28 -9.81 9.82 14.14
N GLU A 29 -10.92 10.32 13.61
CA GLU A 29 -11.85 9.50 12.85
C GLU A 29 -11.24 9.12 11.50
N VAL A 30 -11.47 7.88 11.11
CA VAL A 30 -11.00 7.34 9.84
C VAL A 30 -11.91 7.86 8.72
N PRO A 31 -11.36 8.44 7.66
CA PRO A 31 -12.15 8.81 6.48
C PRO A 31 -12.77 7.59 5.79
N ASN A 32 -13.91 7.79 5.13
CA ASN A 32 -14.53 6.75 4.29
C ASN A 32 -13.79 6.60 2.96
N GLU A 33 -12.59 6.07 3.03
CA GLU A 33 -11.72 5.88 1.87
C GLU A 33 -11.09 4.51 1.91
N PHE A 34 -11.38 3.70 0.90
CA PHE A 34 -10.94 2.31 0.82
C PHE A 34 -10.40 2.00 -0.56
N PHE A 35 -9.42 1.11 -0.60
CA PHE A 35 -8.94 0.53 -1.83
C PHE A 35 -10.01 -0.40 -2.43
N VAL A 36 -10.28 -0.18 -3.70
CA VAL A 36 -11.06 -1.07 -4.55
C VAL A 36 -10.26 -1.26 -5.83
N PRO A 37 -9.91 -2.49 -6.22
CA PRO A 37 -9.14 -2.73 -7.43
C PRO A 37 -9.98 -2.40 -8.68
N ALA A 38 -9.33 -2.04 -9.78
CA ALA A 38 -9.99 -2.05 -11.07
C ALA A 38 -10.31 -3.51 -11.48
N GLU A 39 -11.37 -3.73 -12.25
CA GLU A 39 -11.71 -5.06 -12.74
C GLU A 39 -10.54 -5.73 -13.49
N SER A 40 -9.78 -4.96 -14.27
CA SER A 40 -8.57 -5.42 -14.97
C SER A 40 -7.45 -5.91 -14.06
N ASP A 41 -7.52 -5.63 -12.76
CA ASP A 41 -6.47 -5.92 -11.79
C ASP A 41 -6.75 -7.19 -10.99
N VAL A 42 -7.95 -7.73 -11.13
CA VAL A 42 -8.34 -8.99 -10.48
C VAL A 42 -7.65 -10.17 -11.19
N ARG A 43 -6.93 -10.98 -10.41
CA ARG A 43 -6.04 -12.03 -10.92
C ARG A 43 -6.08 -13.26 -10.03
N THR A 44 -5.91 -14.43 -10.65
CA THR A 44 -5.56 -15.65 -9.92
C THR A 44 -4.05 -15.70 -9.65
N GLN A 45 -3.69 -16.38 -8.59
CA GLN A 45 -2.31 -16.64 -8.23
C GLN A 45 -2.00 -18.11 -8.48
N VAL A 46 -1.06 -18.39 -9.37
CA VAL A 46 -0.63 -19.75 -9.74
C VAL A 46 0.85 -19.95 -9.46
N GLY A 47 1.25 -21.18 -9.13
CA GLY A 47 2.63 -21.54 -8.87
C GLY A 47 2.92 -21.81 -7.39
N LYS A 48 4.19 -21.66 -6.98
CA LYS A 48 4.68 -21.94 -5.63
C LYS A 48 5.25 -20.68 -4.98
N PRO A 49 5.36 -20.62 -3.64
CA PRO A 49 6.03 -19.54 -2.96
C PRO A 49 7.40 -19.22 -3.57
N GLY A 50 7.64 -17.95 -3.90
CA GLY A 50 8.86 -17.49 -4.58
C GLY A 50 8.86 -17.60 -6.11
N ALA A 51 7.85 -18.25 -6.70
CA ALA A 51 7.70 -18.40 -8.15
C ALA A 51 6.22 -18.27 -8.59
N TYR A 52 5.50 -17.34 -7.97
CA TYR A 52 4.12 -17.06 -8.34
C TYR A 52 4.02 -16.34 -9.68
N ARG A 53 3.00 -16.72 -10.45
CA ARG A 53 2.51 -15.98 -11.62
C ARG A 53 1.08 -15.56 -11.36
N PHE A 54 0.68 -14.48 -12.00
CA PHE A 54 -0.65 -13.94 -11.88
C PHE A 54 -1.32 -13.98 -13.25
N GLU A 55 -2.49 -14.57 -13.32
CA GLU A 55 -3.25 -14.73 -14.54
C GLU A 55 -4.58 -13.98 -14.42
N PRO A 56 -5.04 -13.28 -15.48
CA PRO A 56 -6.32 -12.60 -15.45
C PRO A 56 -7.46 -13.61 -15.24
N VAL A 57 -8.51 -13.17 -14.62
CA VAL A 57 -9.78 -13.91 -14.50
C VAL A 57 -10.75 -13.44 -15.60
N ASP A 58 -11.85 -14.19 -15.78
CA ASP A 58 -12.92 -13.73 -16.66
C ASP A 58 -13.61 -12.46 -16.10
N ALA A 59 -14.35 -11.77 -16.96
CA ALA A 59 -14.97 -10.49 -16.64
C ALA A 59 -16.08 -10.61 -15.58
N GLU A 60 -16.77 -11.75 -15.49
CA GLU A 60 -17.81 -11.97 -14.51
C GLU A 60 -17.24 -12.11 -13.11
N LEU A 61 -16.26 -13.00 -12.92
CA LEU A 61 -15.55 -13.19 -11.66
C LEU A 61 -14.81 -11.91 -11.22
N SER A 62 -14.26 -11.16 -12.19
CA SER A 62 -13.63 -9.88 -11.89
C SER A 62 -14.61 -8.89 -11.28
N ARG A 63 -15.78 -8.70 -11.90
CA ARG A 63 -16.83 -7.81 -11.41
C ARG A 63 -17.34 -8.24 -10.04
N GLU A 64 -17.68 -9.51 -9.89
CA GLU A 64 -18.16 -10.07 -8.61
C GLU A 64 -17.13 -9.82 -7.49
N THR A 65 -15.84 -9.99 -7.78
CA THR A 65 -14.75 -9.76 -6.80
C THR A 65 -14.69 -8.30 -6.38
N VAL A 66 -14.76 -7.37 -7.33
CA VAL A 66 -14.74 -5.93 -7.06
C VAL A 66 -15.96 -5.51 -6.23
N GLU A 67 -17.16 -5.97 -6.61
CA GLU A 67 -18.41 -5.71 -5.89
C GLU A 67 -18.37 -6.25 -4.45
N LEU A 68 -17.80 -7.45 -4.25
CA LEU A 68 -17.66 -8.05 -2.93
C LEU A 68 -16.71 -7.22 -2.04
N ILE A 69 -15.58 -6.78 -2.57
CA ILE A 69 -14.63 -5.91 -1.84
C ILE A 69 -15.31 -4.60 -1.46
N GLN A 70 -15.98 -3.95 -2.41
CA GLN A 70 -16.67 -2.69 -2.18
C GLN A 70 -17.75 -2.83 -1.10
N LYS A 71 -18.62 -3.82 -1.23
CA LYS A 71 -19.68 -4.09 -0.25
C LYS A 71 -19.13 -4.36 1.15
N ASN A 72 -18.04 -5.12 1.26
CA ASN A 72 -17.40 -5.38 2.55
C ASN A 72 -16.81 -4.09 3.17
N ASN A 73 -16.21 -3.21 2.36
CA ASN A 73 -15.70 -1.93 2.82
C ASN A 73 -16.82 -1.03 3.35
N GLU A 74 -17.95 -0.95 2.63
CA GLU A 74 -19.13 -0.17 3.00
C GLU A 74 -19.72 -0.67 4.33
N GLN A 75 -19.95 -1.96 4.48
CA GLN A 75 -20.47 -2.56 5.70
C GLN A 75 -19.55 -2.34 6.91
N ALA A 76 -18.24 -2.47 6.72
CA ALA A 76 -17.26 -2.22 7.78
C ALA A 76 -17.27 -0.75 8.22
N TYR A 77 -17.37 0.18 7.27
CA TYR A 77 -17.45 1.60 7.59
C TYR A 77 -18.76 2.00 8.26
N GLU A 78 -19.88 1.43 7.87
CA GLU A 78 -21.17 1.59 8.54
C GLU A 78 -21.10 1.13 10.00
N ALA A 79 -20.52 -0.05 10.26
CA ALA A 79 -20.33 -0.56 11.61
C ALA A 79 -19.41 0.36 12.44
N TYR A 80 -18.32 0.84 11.87
CA TYR A 80 -17.41 1.82 12.48
C TYR A 80 -18.16 3.10 12.85
N SER A 81 -18.86 3.70 11.88
CA SER A 81 -19.60 4.95 12.05
C SER A 81 -20.70 4.83 13.09
N TYR A 82 -21.41 3.70 13.12
CA TYR A 82 -22.40 3.42 14.14
C TYR A 82 -21.76 3.42 15.54
N MET A 83 -20.64 2.72 15.74
CA MET A 83 -19.94 2.70 17.02
C MET A 83 -19.48 4.09 17.45
N ILE A 84 -18.92 4.88 16.53
CA ILE A 84 -18.51 6.27 16.80
C ILE A 84 -19.71 7.12 17.23
N SER A 85 -20.84 7.02 16.54
CA SER A 85 -22.07 7.79 16.88
C SER A 85 -22.64 7.41 18.25
N ARG A 86 -22.32 6.21 18.75
CA ARG A 86 -22.71 5.73 20.09
C ARG A 86 -21.69 6.03 21.17
N GLY A 87 -20.63 6.79 20.86
CA GLY A 87 -19.59 7.19 21.81
C GLY A 87 -18.57 6.08 22.14
N ILE A 88 -18.51 5.01 21.35
CA ILE A 88 -17.48 3.99 21.52
C ILE A 88 -16.11 4.57 21.19
N ALA A 89 -15.12 4.26 22.01
CA ALA A 89 -13.75 4.75 21.82
C ALA A 89 -13.21 4.39 20.42
N LYS A 90 -12.61 5.37 19.73
CA LYS A 90 -12.04 5.22 18.39
C LYS A 90 -11.04 4.06 18.29
N GLU A 91 -10.25 3.85 19.35
CA GLU A 91 -9.28 2.76 19.42
C GLU A 91 -9.92 1.37 19.37
N LEU A 92 -11.17 1.23 19.79
CA LEU A 92 -11.94 -0.01 19.68
C LEU A 92 -12.75 -0.03 18.37
N ALA A 93 -13.46 1.05 18.05
CA ALA A 93 -14.32 1.12 16.88
C ALA A 93 -13.57 0.79 15.57
N ARG A 94 -12.33 1.23 15.43
CA ARG A 94 -11.47 0.94 14.26
C ARG A 94 -11.16 -0.55 14.05
N ALA A 95 -11.42 -1.41 15.02
CA ALA A 95 -11.11 -2.85 14.91
C ALA A 95 -11.90 -3.57 13.82
N VAL A 96 -13.03 -3.01 13.38
CA VAL A 96 -13.85 -3.58 12.30
C VAL A 96 -13.39 -3.15 10.90
N LEU A 97 -12.50 -2.15 10.80
CA LEU A 97 -12.06 -1.64 9.51
C LEU A 97 -11.09 -2.61 8.81
N PRO A 98 -11.31 -2.89 7.52
CA PRO A 98 -10.45 -3.78 6.77
C PRO A 98 -9.10 -3.15 6.44
N VAL A 99 -8.11 -3.96 6.13
CA VAL A 99 -6.79 -3.50 5.70
C VAL A 99 -6.80 -2.74 4.36
N ALA A 100 -7.92 -2.76 3.66
CA ALA A 100 -8.17 -1.95 2.47
C ALA A 100 -8.35 -0.46 2.77
N MET A 101 -8.63 -0.07 4.04
CA MET A 101 -8.72 1.35 4.41
C MET A 101 -7.42 2.08 4.10
N TYR A 102 -7.53 3.34 3.65
CA TYR A 102 -6.35 4.18 3.46
C TYR A 102 -5.82 4.69 4.79
N THR A 103 -4.50 4.64 4.93
CA THR A 103 -3.73 5.34 5.95
C THR A 103 -2.82 6.37 5.30
N GLN A 104 -2.22 7.24 6.10
CA GLN A 104 -1.21 8.18 5.63
C GLN A 104 -0.10 8.33 6.67
N PHE A 105 1.12 8.54 6.18
CA PHE A 105 2.28 8.71 7.04
C PHE A 105 3.37 9.57 6.40
N TYR A 106 4.15 10.22 7.24
CA TYR A 106 5.42 10.79 6.84
C TYR A 106 6.51 9.74 6.97
N TRP A 107 7.28 9.57 5.94
CA TRP A 107 8.43 8.68 5.90
C TRP A 107 9.71 9.50 5.73
N THR A 108 10.61 9.43 6.71
CA THR A 108 11.94 10.04 6.63
C THR A 108 12.95 8.92 6.47
N VAL A 109 13.75 9.00 5.41
CA VAL A 109 14.67 7.95 5.02
C VAL A 109 15.93 8.57 4.39
N ASN A 110 17.09 7.95 4.58
CA ASN A 110 18.31 8.34 3.88
C ASN A 110 18.34 7.78 2.45
N ALA A 111 19.19 8.35 1.59
CA ALA A 111 19.27 7.99 0.17
C ALA A 111 19.58 6.50 -0.05
N ARG A 112 20.49 5.91 0.74
CA ARG A 112 20.82 4.49 0.64
C ARG A 112 19.61 3.58 0.90
N SER A 113 18.88 3.85 1.98
CA SER A 113 17.70 3.08 2.34
C SER A 113 16.55 3.29 1.37
N LEU A 114 16.42 4.49 0.79
CA LEU A 114 15.50 4.77 -0.31
C LEU A 114 15.83 3.91 -1.54
N MET A 115 17.09 3.83 -1.94
CA MET A 115 17.53 3.00 -3.06
C MET A 115 17.28 1.52 -2.80
N ASN A 116 17.52 1.04 -1.58
CA ASN A 116 17.20 -0.34 -1.20
C ASN A 116 15.68 -0.61 -1.28
N PHE A 117 14.86 0.33 -0.86
CA PHE A 117 13.40 0.24 -1.02
C PHE A 117 13.04 0.12 -2.51
N LEU A 118 13.56 1.00 -3.35
CA LEU A 118 13.28 1.03 -4.79
C LEU A 118 13.75 -0.27 -5.48
N SER A 119 14.97 -0.75 -5.16
CA SER A 119 15.51 -2.01 -5.69
C SER A 119 14.57 -3.20 -5.42
N LEU A 120 13.98 -3.24 -4.22
CA LEU A 120 13.10 -4.34 -3.82
C LEU A 120 11.66 -4.16 -4.29
N ARG A 121 11.15 -2.93 -4.30
CA ARG A 121 9.72 -2.68 -4.53
C ARG A 121 9.37 -2.31 -5.96
N GLN A 122 10.33 -1.94 -6.80
CA GLN A 122 10.14 -1.84 -8.25
C GLN A 122 10.35 -3.19 -8.96
N HIS A 123 10.89 -4.19 -8.28
CA HIS A 123 11.10 -5.52 -8.87
C HIS A 123 9.75 -6.18 -9.21
N GLU A 124 9.73 -6.95 -10.28
CA GLU A 124 8.51 -7.60 -10.78
C GLU A 124 7.87 -8.59 -9.80
N SER A 125 8.68 -9.17 -8.88
CA SER A 125 8.19 -10.06 -7.83
C SER A 125 7.52 -9.33 -6.66
N ALA A 126 7.62 -7.99 -6.59
CA ALA A 126 6.91 -7.21 -5.58
C ALA A 126 5.42 -7.17 -5.90
N GLN A 127 4.58 -7.06 -4.86
CA GLN A 127 3.16 -6.84 -5.04
C GLN A 127 2.92 -5.62 -5.94
N ARG A 128 1.98 -5.72 -6.87
CA ARG A 128 1.71 -4.66 -7.86
C ARG A 128 1.48 -3.30 -7.21
N ASP A 129 0.66 -3.27 -6.16
CA ASP A 129 0.26 -2.02 -5.52
C ASP A 129 1.48 -1.26 -4.98
N ILE A 130 2.33 -1.89 -4.17
CA ILE A 130 3.53 -1.20 -3.64
C ILE A 130 4.54 -0.85 -4.75
N ARG A 131 4.54 -1.60 -5.86
CA ARG A 131 5.39 -1.31 -7.01
C ARG A 131 5.01 0.00 -7.70
N GLU A 132 3.71 0.29 -7.82
CA GLU A 132 3.22 1.56 -8.35
C GLU A 132 3.62 2.74 -7.46
N TYR A 133 3.51 2.59 -6.14
CA TYR A 133 4.03 3.58 -5.19
C TYR A 133 5.55 3.75 -5.30
N ALA A 134 6.30 2.66 -5.45
CA ALA A 134 7.76 2.74 -5.61
C ALA A 134 8.16 3.46 -6.90
N ASN A 135 7.41 3.29 -7.98
CA ASN A 135 7.62 4.04 -9.22
C ASN A 135 7.37 5.53 -9.01
N ALA A 136 6.28 5.91 -8.36
CA ALA A 136 5.99 7.31 -8.04
C ALA A 136 7.07 7.93 -7.12
N VAL A 137 7.55 7.18 -6.14
CA VAL A 137 8.66 7.62 -5.27
C VAL A 137 9.94 7.84 -6.09
N TYR A 138 10.26 6.95 -7.02
CA TYR A 138 11.40 7.11 -7.92
C TYR A 138 11.27 8.39 -8.77
N GLU A 139 10.12 8.61 -9.39
CA GLU A 139 9.85 9.79 -10.22
C GLU A 139 10.00 11.11 -9.45
N LEU A 140 9.57 11.13 -8.19
CA LEU A 140 9.68 12.31 -7.33
C LEU A 140 11.08 12.52 -6.77
N ALA A 141 11.83 11.45 -6.47
CA ALA A 141 13.12 11.55 -5.80
C ALA A 141 14.30 11.69 -6.78
N SER A 142 14.23 11.09 -7.97
CA SER A 142 15.35 11.11 -8.92
C SER A 142 15.73 12.51 -9.39
N PRO A 143 14.82 13.47 -9.64
CA PRO A 143 15.19 14.84 -9.98
C PRO A 143 15.86 15.61 -8.84
N VAL A 144 15.63 15.21 -7.59
CA VAL A 144 16.19 15.86 -6.40
C VAL A 144 17.64 15.43 -6.15
N MET A 145 18.00 14.22 -6.57
CA MET A 145 19.34 13.63 -6.38
C MET A 145 19.87 13.02 -7.69
N PRO A 146 19.98 13.79 -8.78
CA PRO A 146 20.21 13.24 -10.13
C PRO A 146 21.54 12.48 -10.25
N VAL A 147 22.61 12.99 -9.64
CA VAL A 147 23.94 12.33 -9.68
C VAL A 147 23.91 10.99 -8.94
N THR A 148 23.24 10.95 -7.79
CA THR A 148 23.11 9.74 -6.96
C THR A 148 22.29 8.67 -7.68
N PHE A 149 21.18 9.05 -8.28
CA PHE A 149 20.34 8.10 -9.03
C PHE A 149 21.04 7.61 -10.31
N ALA A 150 21.73 8.47 -11.04
CA ALA A 150 22.51 8.05 -12.20
C ALA A 150 23.60 7.04 -11.82
N ALA A 151 24.32 7.26 -10.74
CA ALA A 151 25.32 6.31 -10.25
C ALA A 151 24.68 4.97 -9.82
N TRP A 152 23.55 5.01 -9.13
CA TRP A 152 22.82 3.81 -8.72
C TRP A 152 22.32 3.00 -9.92
N GLU A 153 21.80 3.63 -10.96
CA GLU A 153 21.36 2.99 -12.19
C GLU A 153 22.52 2.34 -12.95
N GLN A 154 23.67 3.02 -13.05
CA GLN A 154 24.88 2.48 -13.67
C GLN A 154 25.43 1.25 -12.91
N ASN A 155 25.14 1.13 -11.62
CA ASN A 155 25.51 0.00 -10.78
C ASN A 155 24.34 -1.00 -10.59
N SER A 156 23.56 -1.25 -11.65
CA SER A 156 22.50 -2.26 -11.69
C SER A 156 21.41 -2.08 -10.63
N ARG A 157 21.21 -0.85 -10.16
CA ARG A 157 20.26 -0.49 -9.10
C ARG A 157 20.47 -1.23 -7.77
N ILE A 158 21.69 -1.63 -7.49
CA ILE A 158 22.07 -2.20 -6.20
C ILE A 158 22.39 -1.05 -5.23
N ALA A 159 21.74 -1.05 -4.08
CA ALA A 159 22.03 -0.04 -3.03
C ALA A 159 23.44 -0.27 -2.47
N PRO A 160 24.24 0.81 -2.30
CA PRO A 160 25.61 0.74 -1.81
C PRO A 160 25.69 0.25 -0.34
#